data_e7abf098b7ead58bf617d24837a46e9f
#
_entry.id   e7abf098b7ead58bf617d24837a46e9f
#
_cell.length_a   1.000
_cell.length_b   1.000
_cell.length_c   1.000
_cell.angle_alpha   90.00
_cell.angle_beta   90.00
_cell.angle_gamma   90.00
#
_symmetry.space_group_name_H-M   'P 1'
#
loop_
_entity.id
_entity.type
_entity.pdbx_description
1 polymer ?
#
loop_
_entity_poly.entity_id
_entity_poly.type
_entity_poly.pdbx_seq_one_letter_code
_entity_poly.pdbx_strand_id
1 'polypeptide(L)'
;MNITIVCDVLGEENNGTTLAAMNLIRALGAKGHTVTILCPDAQKQGVPGYAVVPTRNLGIFNGYVKSNGVQLAKPDDAVIRQAIQGADIVHVMLPFVLGRRAAQLAKAQGIPVSAGFHAMAENFTSHIFMENCAPVNRLTYHVFSKTYKMVDAIHYPTQFLRDLYEKMYGPTNGYVISNGVNAVFRPQNVEKPAEYAGKFIIVATGRYS
;
A
#
# COMPACT_ATOMS: atom_id res chain seq x y z
N MET A 1 17.60 -11.20 -4.41
CA MET A 1 16.52 -11.03 -5.37
C MET A 1 16.38 -9.57 -5.73
N ASN A 2 15.99 -9.29 -6.96
CA ASN A 2 15.59 -7.96 -7.42
C ASN A 2 14.07 -7.84 -7.31
N ILE A 3 13.57 -6.91 -6.50
CA ILE A 3 12.16 -6.79 -6.17
C ILE A 3 11.68 -5.41 -6.59
N THR A 4 10.63 -5.34 -7.40
CA THR A 4 9.99 -4.05 -7.70
C THR A 4 8.73 -3.88 -6.84
N ILE A 5 8.70 -2.83 -6.02
CA ILE A 5 7.56 -2.45 -5.21
C ILE A 5 6.82 -1.30 -5.88
N VAL A 6 5.52 -1.50 -6.13
CA VAL A 6 4.65 -0.50 -6.78
C VAL A 6 3.73 0.11 -5.73
N CYS A 7 3.88 1.42 -5.51
CA CYS A 7 3.13 2.12 -4.47
C CYS A 7 2.62 3.48 -4.94
N ASP A 8 1.31 3.61 -5.12
CA ASP A 8 0.65 4.86 -5.56
C ASP A 8 0.62 5.97 -4.48
N VAL A 9 0.91 5.63 -3.22
CA VAL A 9 0.79 6.55 -2.07
C VAL A 9 2.10 6.75 -1.33
N LEU A 10 3.23 6.52 -2.00
CA LEU A 10 4.52 6.75 -1.41
C LEU A 10 4.79 8.25 -1.38
N GLY A 11 4.76 8.83 -0.23
CA GLY A 11 5.03 10.24 0.04
C GLY A 11 5.55 10.37 1.48
N GLU A 12 5.00 11.29 2.24
CA GLU A 12 5.29 11.40 3.67
C GLU A 12 4.78 10.18 4.43
N GLU A 13 5.54 9.72 5.44
CA GLU A 13 5.16 8.56 6.28
C GLU A 13 4.01 8.92 7.26
N ASN A 14 2.92 9.46 6.74
CA ASN A 14 1.79 9.97 7.49
C ASN A 14 0.54 9.07 7.45
N ASN A 15 0.59 7.98 6.72
CA ASN A 15 -0.52 7.03 6.62
C ASN A 15 -0.04 5.57 6.74
N GLY A 16 -0.95 4.67 7.13
CA GLY A 16 -0.63 3.27 7.40
C GLY A 16 -0.06 2.51 6.21
N THR A 17 -0.53 2.81 4.99
CA THR A 17 -0.05 2.14 3.77
C THR A 17 1.38 2.56 3.43
N THR A 18 1.69 3.86 3.54
CA THR A 18 3.06 4.35 3.33
C THR A 18 4.01 3.77 4.37
N LEU A 19 3.61 3.74 5.65
CA LEU A 19 4.40 3.11 6.72
C LEU A 19 4.64 1.63 6.44
N ALA A 20 3.62 0.88 6.04
CA ALA A 20 3.74 -0.54 5.69
C ALA A 20 4.70 -0.74 4.50
N ALA A 21 4.59 0.09 3.45
CA ALA A 21 5.46 0.04 2.29
C ALA A 21 6.93 0.34 2.68
N MET A 22 7.17 1.40 3.44
CA MET A 22 8.53 1.78 3.86
C MET A 22 9.16 0.74 4.79
N ASN A 23 8.37 0.15 5.69
CA ASN A 23 8.86 -0.93 6.56
C ASN A 23 9.22 -2.18 5.73
N LEU A 24 8.40 -2.54 4.75
CA LEU A 24 8.68 -3.65 3.83
C LEU A 24 9.97 -3.38 3.04
N ILE A 25 10.12 -2.20 2.45
CA ILE A 25 11.31 -1.80 1.69
C ILE A 25 12.57 -1.89 2.54
N ARG A 26 12.53 -1.33 3.76
CA ARG A 26 13.66 -1.39 4.72
C ARG A 26 14.01 -2.82 5.11
N ALA A 27 12.99 -3.65 5.40
CA ALA A 27 13.19 -5.04 5.78
C ALA A 27 13.78 -5.89 4.64
N LEU A 28 13.34 -5.67 3.40
CA LEU A 28 13.88 -6.36 2.24
C LEU A 28 15.33 -5.94 1.98
N GLY A 29 15.63 -4.65 2.04
CA GLY A 29 17.00 -4.13 1.92
C GLY A 29 17.93 -4.70 3.01
N ALA A 30 17.47 -4.74 4.27
CA ALA A 30 18.23 -5.33 5.37
C ALA A 30 18.51 -6.83 5.18
N LYS A 31 17.68 -7.53 4.42
CA LYS A 31 17.88 -8.94 4.03
C LYS A 31 18.75 -9.12 2.78
N GLY A 32 19.33 -8.04 2.24
CA GLY A 32 20.22 -8.08 1.08
C GLY A 32 19.51 -8.19 -0.27
N HIS A 33 18.21 -7.83 -0.34
CA HIS A 33 17.51 -7.74 -1.63
C HIS A 33 17.72 -6.36 -2.25
N THR A 34 17.78 -6.32 -3.59
CA THR A 34 17.75 -5.07 -4.35
C THR A 34 16.29 -4.68 -4.54
N VAL A 35 15.92 -3.47 -4.10
CA VAL A 35 14.53 -2.99 -4.19
C VAL A 35 14.46 -1.80 -5.13
N THR A 36 13.63 -1.91 -6.16
CA THR A 36 13.21 -0.78 -7.02
C THR A 36 11.82 -0.34 -6.61
N ILE A 37 11.62 0.97 -6.44
CA ILE A 37 10.35 1.53 -5.99
C ILE A 37 9.73 2.32 -7.13
N LEU A 38 8.56 1.88 -7.60
CA LEU A 38 7.77 2.57 -8.64
C LEU A 38 6.65 3.37 -7.96
N CYS A 39 6.69 4.68 -8.09
CA CYS A 39 5.75 5.58 -7.40
C CYS A 39 5.52 6.90 -8.18
N PRO A 40 4.48 7.68 -7.84
CA PRO A 40 4.23 9.00 -8.45
C PRO A 40 4.89 10.17 -7.68
N ASP A 41 5.73 9.90 -6.67
CA ASP A 41 6.33 10.95 -5.85
C ASP A 41 7.43 11.72 -6.60
N ALA A 42 7.09 12.92 -7.08
CA ALA A 42 8.03 13.76 -7.82
C ALA A 42 9.30 14.14 -7.03
N GLN A 43 9.26 14.14 -5.69
CA GLN A 43 10.44 14.41 -4.85
C GLN A 43 11.49 13.30 -4.93
N LYS A 44 11.09 12.12 -5.41
CA LYS A 44 11.98 10.96 -5.61
C LYS A 44 12.58 10.90 -7.02
N GLN A 45 12.28 11.88 -7.88
CA GLN A 45 12.84 11.93 -9.22
C GLN A 45 14.37 12.00 -9.18
N GLY A 46 15.05 11.07 -9.84
CA GLY A 46 16.51 11.00 -9.85
C GLY A 46 17.14 10.36 -8.62
N VAL A 47 16.37 9.97 -7.61
CA VAL A 47 16.87 9.25 -6.44
C VAL A 47 17.15 7.79 -6.81
N PRO A 48 18.35 7.24 -6.55
CA PRO A 48 18.66 5.84 -6.84
C PRO A 48 17.65 4.88 -6.20
N GLY A 49 17.23 3.86 -6.97
CA GLY A 49 16.24 2.88 -6.53
C GLY A 49 14.79 3.34 -6.71
N TYR A 50 14.54 4.56 -7.19
CA TYR A 50 13.19 5.05 -7.48
C TYR A 50 12.95 5.22 -8.98
N ALA A 51 11.82 4.71 -9.45
CA ALA A 51 11.24 4.97 -10.76
C ALA A 51 9.98 5.80 -10.57
N VAL A 52 9.97 7.01 -11.10
CA VAL A 52 8.89 7.97 -10.84
C VAL A 52 8.02 8.13 -12.08
N VAL A 53 6.71 7.89 -11.91
CA VAL A 53 5.70 8.17 -12.95
C VAL A 53 5.02 9.52 -12.69
N PRO A 54 4.48 10.17 -13.73
CA PRO A 54 3.72 11.41 -13.55
C PRO A 54 2.49 11.21 -12.67
N THR A 55 2.03 12.27 -12.00
CA THR A 55 0.74 12.32 -11.33
C THR A 55 -0.37 12.71 -12.30
N ARG A 56 -1.58 12.20 -12.04
CA ARG A 56 -2.78 12.60 -12.80
C ARG A 56 -3.26 13.96 -12.27
N ASN A 57 -3.48 14.90 -13.18
CA ASN A 57 -4.09 16.18 -12.83
C ASN A 57 -5.62 15.99 -12.76
N LEU A 58 -6.20 16.28 -11.60
CA LEU A 58 -7.63 16.21 -11.32
C LEU A 58 -8.29 17.62 -11.29
N GLY A 59 -7.60 18.63 -11.79
CA GLY A 59 -8.09 20.01 -11.80
C GLY A 59 -8.35 20.54 -10.38
N ILE A 60 -9.59 21.03 -10.14
CA ILE A 60 -10.00 21.62 -8.86
C ILE A 60 -9.90 20.65 -7.66
N PHE A 61 -9.91 19.34 -7.90
CA PHE A 61 -9.81 18.32 -6.85
C PHE A 61 -8.38 17.99 -6.42
N ASN A 62 -7.35 18.54 -7.09
CA ASN A 62 -5.95 18.26 -6.75
C ASN A 62 -5.61 18.61 -5.30
N GLY A 63 -6.12 19.75 -4.80
CA GLY A 63 -5.89 20.17 -3.42
C GLY A 63 -6.45 19.18 -2.39
N TYR A 64 -7.67 18.73 -2.63
CA TYR A 64 -8.35 17.76 -1.76
C TYR A 64 -7.66 16.39 -1.74
N VAL A 65 -7.29 15.86 -2.91
CA VAL A 65 -6.59 14.58 -3.02
C VAL A 65 -5.22 14.63 -2.36
N LYS A 66 -4.48 15.74 -2.54
CA LYS A 66 -3.18 15.97 -1.93
C LYS A 66 -3.26 16.08 -0.40
N SER A 67 -4.28 16.76 0.14
CA SER A 67 -4.48 16.90 1.60
C SER A 67 -4.76 15.56 2.28
N ASN A 68 -5.31 14.59 1.53
CA ASN A 68 -5.52 13.21 2.01
C ASN A 68 -4.28 12.33 1.87
N GLY A 69 -3.13 12.86 1.45
CA GLY A 69 -1.88 12.12 1.28
C GLY A 69 -1.92 11.10 0.14
N VAL A 70 -2.91 11.20 -0.77
CA VAL A 70 -3.05 10.31 -1.93
C VAL A 70 -2.57 11.04 -3.18
N GLN A 71 -1.67 10.40 -3.93
CA GLN A 71 -1.27 10.85 -5.26
C GLN A 71 -1.79 9.84 -6.28
N LEU A 72 -2.63 10.28 -7.21
CA LEU A 72 -3.09 9.41 -8.27
C LEU A 72 -2.08 9.40 -9.41
N ALA A 73 -1.45 8.26 -9.61
CA ALA A 73 -0.48 8.07 -10.66
C ALA A 73 -1.13 8.10 -12.06
N LYS A 74 -0.42 8.68 -13.01
CA LYS A 74 -0.65 8.47 -14.45
C LYS A 74 0.36 7.41 -14.89
N PRO A 75 -0.05 6.16 -15.15
CA PRO A 75 0.87 5.13 -15.59
C PRO A 75 1.62 5.54 -16.87
N ASP A 76 2.92 5.29 -16.86
CA ASP A 76 3.78 5.44 -18.02
C ASP A 76 4.43 4.09 -18.28
N ASP A 77 4.10 3.47 -19.40
CA ASP A 77 4.54 2.12 -19.74
C ASP A 77 6.07 2.03 -19.90
N ALA A 78 6.73 3.07 -20.38
CA ALA A 78 8.18 3.06 -20.52
C ALA A 78 8.87 3.04 -19.16
N VAL A 79 8.43 3.91 -18.24
CA VAL A 79 8.94 3.95 -16.86
C VAL A 79 8.64 2.63 -16.13
N ILE A 80 7.42 2.10 -16.27
CA ILE A 80 7.04 0.82 -15.65
C ILE A 80 7.92 -0.32 -16.16
N ARG A 81 8.09 -0.45 -17.49
CA ARG A 81 8.95 -1.49 -18.08
C ARG A 81 10.39 -1.39 -17.60
N GLN A 82 10.93 -0.19 -17.50
CA GLN A 82 12.27 0.04 -16.96
C GLN A 82 12.35 -0.39 -15.48
N ALA A 83 11.34 -0.05 -14.69
CA ALA A 83 11.30 -0.38 -13.25
C ALA A 83 11.21 -1.89 -12.98
N ILE A 84 10.53 -2.65 -13.84
CA ILE A 84 10.39 -4.11 -13.69
C ILE A 84 11.45 -4.91 -14.44
N GLN A 85 12.33 -4.26 -15.19
CA GLN A 85 13.38 -4.94 -15.95
C GLN A 85 14.33 -5.68 -15.02
N GLY A 86 14.46 -7.00 -15.22
CA GLY A 86 15.31 -7.85 -14.38
C GLY A 86 14.78 -8.08 -12.97
N ALA A 87 13.53 -7.73 -12.70
CA ALA A 87 12.90 -8.06 -11.42
C ALA A 87 12.57 -9.57 -11.34
N ASP A 88 12.88 -10.17 -10.19
CA ASP A 88 12.48 -11.55 -9.87
C ASP A 88 11.01 -11.62 -9.47
N ILE A 89 10.47 -10.51 -8.93
CA ILE A 89 9.06 -10.37 -8.52
C ILE A 89 8.65 -8.90 -8.52
N VAL A 90 7.39 -8.65 -8.85
CA VAL A 90 6.73 -7.35 -8.67
C VAL A 90 5.71 -7.44 -7.54
N HIS A 91 5.81 -6.55 -6.56
CA HIS A 91 4.85 -6.46 -5.46
C HIS A 91 4.03 -5.18 -5.56
N VAL A 92 2.71 -5.31 -5.65
CA VAL A 92 1.76 -4.21 -5.76
C VAL A 92 1.17 -3.89 -4.39
N MET A 93 1.44 -2.70 -3.85
CA MET A 93 0.92 -2.29 -2.54
C MET A 93 -0.57 -1.96 -2.57
N LEU A 94 -1.06 -1.39 -3.67
CA LEU A 94 -2.45 -0.94 -3.81
C LEU A 94 -3.03 -1.34 -5.17
N PRO A 95 -4.32 -1.70 -5.24
CA PRO A 95 -4.98 -2.16 -6.46
C PRO A 95 -5.40 -1.00 -7.39
N PHE A 96 -4.67 0.11 -7.36
CA PHE A 96 -4.95 1.30 -8.14
C PHE A 96 -4.42 1.19 -9.57
N VAL A 97 -4.53 2.29 -10.32
CA VAL A 97 -4.25 2.27 -11.77
C VAL A 97 -2.79 1.92 -12.08
N LEU A 98 -1.83 2.46 -11.29
CA LEU A 98 -0.41 2.16 -11.46
C LEU A 98 -0.13 0.70 -11.12
N GLY A 99 -0.57 0.24 -9.95
CA GLY A 99 -0.38 -1.15 -9.51
C GLY A 99 -0.96 -2.14 -10.51
N ARG A 100 -2.18 -1.88 -11.00
CA ARG A 100 -2.82 -2.72 -12.02
C ARG A 100 -2.04 -2.74 -13.33
N ARG A 101 -1.55 -1.57 -13.81
CA ARG A 101 -0.79 -1.50 -15.06
C ARG A 101 0.56 -2.20 -14.93
N ALA A 102 1.25 -2.02 -13.81
CA ALA A 102 2.51 -2.70 -13.52
C ALA A 102 2.32 -4.22 -13.47
N ALA A 103 1.26 -4.71 -12.81
CA ALA A 103 0.92 -6.13 -12.80
C ALA A 103 0.68 -6.70 -14.19
N GLN A 104 -0.06 -5.98 -15.05
CA GLN A 104 -0.29 -6.39 -16.45
C GLN A 104 1.02 -6.52 -17.23
N LEU A 105 1.92 -5.53 -17.11
CA LEU A 105 3.19 -5.52 -17.84
C LEU A 105 4.16 -6.57 -17.30
N ALA A 106 4.18 -6.80 -15.99
CA ALA A 106 4.99 -7.85 -15.38
C ALA A 106 4.53 -9.25 -15.83
N LYS A 107 3.22 -9.53 -15.76
CA LYS A 107 2.65 -10.81 -16.25
C LYS A 107 2.92 -11.05 -17.72
N ALA A 108 2.84 -10.01 -18.56
CA ALA A 108 3.16 -10.11 -19.98
C ALA A 108 4.63 -10.46 -20.26
N GLN A 109 5.53 -10.21 -19.29
CA GLN A 109 6.95 -10.59 -19.34
C GLN A 109 7.26 -11.88 -18.56
N GLY A 110 6.25 -12.59 -18.05
CA GLY A 110 6.44 -13.80 -17.25
C GLY A 110 7.00 -13.54 -15.84
N ILE A 111 7.01 -12.28 -15.36
CA ILE A 111 7.50 -11.94 -14.04
C ILE A 111 6.37 -12.23 -13.02
N PRO A 112 6.65 -12.99 -11.94
CA PRO A 112 5.69 -13.23 -10.87
C PRO A 112 5.22 -11.92 -10.23
N VAL A 113 3.93 -11.88 -9.86
CA VAL A 113 3.33 -10.69 -9.23
C VAL A 113 2.64 -11.08 -7.93
N SER A 114 2.95 -10.37 -6.86
CA SER A 114 2.18 -10.43 -5.62
C SER A 114 1.52 -9.08 -5.32
N ALA A 115 0.47 -9.09 -4.50
CA ALA A 115 -0.19 -7.86 -4.08
C ALA A 115 -0.47 -7.84 -2.59
N GLY A 116 -0.41 -6.67 -1.96
CA GLY A 116 -0.88 -6.44 -0.61
C GLY A 116 -2.34 -5.99 -0.58
N PHE A 117 -3.13 -6.53 0.34
CA PHE A 117 -4.50 -6.07 0.59
C PHE A 117 -4.49 -4.98 1.67
N HIS A 118 -4.09 -3.77 1.27
CA HIS A 118 -3.93 -2.63 2.18
C HIS A 118 -5.04 -1.57 2.06
N ALA A 119 -5.99 -1.76 1.15
CA ALA A 119 -7.09 -0.82 0.94
C ALA A 119 -8.45 -1.54 1.02
N MET A 120 -9.28 -1.15 1.98
CA MET A 120 -10.71 -1.47 1.98
C MET A 120 -11.46 -0.45 1.12
N ALA A 121 -12.55 -0.89 0.49
CA ALA A 121 -13.39 0.01 -0.31
C ALA A 121 -13.95 1.14 0.56
N GLU A 122 -14.40 0.84 1.77
CA GLU A 122 -14.95 1.78 2.73
C GLU A 122 -13.96 2.90 3.07
N ASN A 123 -12.68 2.57 3.26
CA ASN A 123 -11.63 3.56 3.50
C ASN A 123 -11.39 4.47 2.29
N PHE A 124 -11.56 3.93 1.08
CA PHE A 124 -11.43 4.72 -0.14
C PHE A 124 -12.67 5.62 -0.35
N THR A 125 -13.86 5.08 -0.15
CA THR A 125 -15.12 5.80 -0.35
C THR A 125 -15.44 6.80 0.76
N SER A 126 -14.80 6.69 1.95
CA SER A 126 -14.90 7.70 3.01
C SER A 126 -14.39 9.07 2.58
N HIS A 127 -13.39 9.11 1.69
CA HIS A 127 -12.90 10.37 1.12
C HIS A 127 -13.92 11.13 0.28
N ILE A 128 -15.02 10.50 -0.10
CA ILE A 128 -16.16 11.11 -0.82
C ILE A 128 -17.46 11.01 -0.01
N PHE A 129 -17.36 10.76 1.29
CA PHE A 129 -18.48 10.60 2.24
C PHE A 129 -19.46 9.49 1.84
N MET A 130 -18.96 8.41 1.22
CA MET A 130 -19.78 7.28 0.74
C MET A 130 -19.38 5.94 1.37
N GLU A 131 -18.67 5.94 2.49
CA GLU A 131 -18.21 4.72 3.19
C GLU A 131 -19.38 3.80 3.60
N ASN A 132 -20.56 4.36 3.85
CA ASN A 132 -21.76 3.62 4.20
C ASN A 132 -22.65 3.26 2.98
N CYS A 133 -22.21 3.60 1.76
CA CYS A 133 -22.96 3.33 0.53
C CYS A 133 -22.58 1.95 -0.04
N ALA A 134 -23.33 0.91 0.31
CA ALA A 134 -23.04 -0.46 -0.08
C ALA A 134 -22.88 -0.67 -1.62
N PRO A 135 -23.70 -0.07 -2.51
CA PRO A 135 -23.49 -0.19 -3.97
C PRO A 135 -22.15 0.39 -4.42
N VAL A 136 -21.73 1.55 -3.87
CA VAL A 136 -20.47 2.20 -4.22
C VAL A 136 -19.28 1.38 -3.73
N ASN A 137 -19.33 0.87 -2.49
CA ASN A 137 -18.30 -0.01 -1.95
C ASN A 137 -18.18 -1.30 -2.78
N ARG A 138 -19.30 -1.91 -3.17
CA ARG A 138 -19.31 -3.10 -4.01
C ARG A 138 -18.67 -2.83 -5.39
N LEU A 139 -18.96 -1.69 -6.01
CA LEU A 139 -18.32 -1.28 -7.25
C LEU A 139 -16.81 -1.07 -7.06
N THR A 140 -16.40 -0.43 -5.98
CA THR A 140 -15.00 -0.20 -5.64
C THR A 140 -14.26 -1.52 -5.46
N TYR A 141 -14.81 -2.47 -4.69
CA TYR A 141 -14.25 -3.83 -4.58
C TYR A 141 -14.19 -4.54 -5.92
N HIS A 142 -15.20 -4.38 -6.77
CA HIS A 142 -15.16 -4.95 -8.12
C HIS A 142 -13.99 -4.38 -8.95
N VAL A 143 -13.72 -3.08 -8.86
CA VAL A 143 -12.55 -2.46 -9.53
C VAL A 143 -11.25 -3.00 -8.96
N PHE A 144 -11.12 -3.09 -7.64
CA PHE A 144 -9.94 -3.63 -6.97
C PHE A 144 -9.70 -5.10 -7.31
N SER A 145 -10.76 -5.90 -7.39
CA SER A 145 -10.67 -7.33 -7.73
C SER A 145 -10.03 -7.59 -9.10
N LYS A 146 -10.10 -6.62 -10.02
CA LYS A 146 -9.43 -6.75 -11.34
C LYS A 146 -7.91 -6.84 -11.22
N THR A 147 -7.32 -6.23 -10.18
CA THR A 147 -5.89 -6.37 -9.87
C THR A 147 -5.63 -7.67 -9.14
N TYR A 148 -6.38 -7.95 -8.08
CA TYR A 148 -6.16 -9.14 -7.24
C TYR A 148 -6.37 -10.48 -7.97
N LYS A 149 -7.24 -10.52 -8.99
CA LYS A 149 -7.47 -11.73 -9.79
C LYS A 149 -6.34 -12.07 -10.78
N MET A 150 -5.44 -11.13 -11.05
CA MET A 150 -4.34 -11.37 -11.99
C MET A 150 -3.01 -11.68 -11.31
N VAL A 151 -2.89 -11.46 -10.00
CA VAL A 151 -1.65 -11.70 -9.26
C VAL A 151 -1.52 -13.16 -8.84
N ASP A 152 -0.30 -13.61 -8.61
CA ASP A 152 0.01 -15.00 -8.25
C ASP A 152 -0.18 -15.27 -6.75
N ALA A 153 -0.06 -14.23 -5.91
CA ALA A 153 -0.26 -14.32 -4.46
C ALA A 153 -0.77 -13.00 -3.88
N ILE A 154 -1.55 -13.10 -2.80
CA ILE A 154 -2.05 -11.94 -2.06
C ILE A 154 -1.58 -12.00 -0.62
N HIS A 155 -0.97 -10.92 -0.16
CA HIS A 155 -0.64 -10.68 1.24
C HIS A 155 -1.83 -9.99 1.93
N TYR A 156 -2.35 -10.60 2.98
CA TYR A 156 -3.38 -10.03 3.85
C TYR A 156 -2.78 -9.69 5.21
N PRO A 157 -2.90 -8.46 5.69
CA PRO A 157 -2.41 -8.07 7.01
C PRO A 157 -3.08 -8.81 8.18
N THR A 158 -4.32 -9.25 7.98
CA THR A 158 -5.11 -9.96 9.00
C THR A 158 -5.99 -11.04 8.36
N GLN A 159 -6.36 -12.06 9.15
CA GLN A 159 -7.32 -13.08 8.72
C GLN A 159 -8.68 -12.47 8.36
N PHE A 160 -9.12 -11.45 9.10
CA PHE A 160 -10.38 -10.73 8.82
C PHE A 160 -10.42 -10.19 7.39
N LEU A 161 -9.33 -9.57 6.91
CA LEU A 161 -9.27 -9.00 5.55
C LEU A 161 -9.27 -10.10 4.47
N ARG A 162 -8.62 -11.22 4.75
CA ARG A 162 -8.70 -12.38 3.87
C ARG A 162 -10.12 -12.92 3.76
N ASP A 163 -10.76 -13.17 4.90
CA ASP A 163 -12.11 -13.71 4.96
C ASP A 163 -13.12 -12.77 4.28
N LEU A 164 -12.97 -11.45 4.50
CA LEU A 164 -13.78 -10.43 3.85
C LEU A 164 -13.69 -10.51 2.33
N TYR A 165 -12.46 -10.57 1.79
CA TYR A 165 -12.27 -10.60 0.34
C TYR A 165 -12.68 -11.94 -0.26
N GLU A 166 -12.28 -13.05 0.34
CA GLU A 166 -12.59 -14.40 -0.16
C GLU A 166 -14.09 -14.74 -0.09
N LYS A 167 -14.82 -14.15 0.86
CA LYS A 167 -16.30 -14.24 0.90
C LYS A 167 -16.96 -13.61 -0.32
N MET A 168 -16.38 -12.56 -0.88
CA MET A 168 -16.95 -11.85 -2.03
C MET A 168 -16.48 -12.42 -3.37
N TYR A 169 -15.26 -12.91 -3.46
CA TYR A 169 -14.57 -13.20 -4.73
C TYR A 169 -14.06 -14.64 -4.85
N GLY A 170 -14.26 -15.46 -3.82
CA GLY A 170 -13.77 -16.83 -3.75
C GLY A 170 -12.34 -16.96 -3.21
N PRO A 171 -11.87 -18.20 -3.01
CA PRO A 171 -10.57 -18.48 -2.41
C PRO A 171 -9.42 -17.92 -3.25
N THR A 172 -8.35 -17.49 -2.54
CA THR A 172 -7.15 -16.91 -3.15
C THR A 172 -5.90 -17.67 -2.72
N ASN A 173 -4.82 -17.54 -3.49
CA ASN A 173 -3.48 -17.90 -2.99
C ASN A 173 -3.02 -16.81 -2.00
N GLY A 174 -3.66 -16.79 -0.83
CA GLY A 174 -3.55 -15.75 0.17
C GLY A 174 -2.67 -16.14 1.35
N TYR A 175 -1.81 -15.21 1.77
CA TYR A 175 -0.94 -15.36 2.92
C TYR A 175 -1.29 -14.30 3.97
N VAL A 176 -1.60 -14.73 5.19
CA VAL A 176 -1.89 -13.81 6.30
C VAL A 176 -0.60 -13.55 7.06
N ILE A 177 -0.09 -12.35 6.90
CA ILE A 177 1.17 -11.91 7.51
C ILE A 177 0.96 -10.48 8.03
N SER A 178 1.19 -10.25 9.32
CA SER A 178 1.10 -8.90 9.90
C SER A 178 2.06 -7.93 9.21
N ASN A 179 1.66 -6.67 9.05
CA ASN A 179 2.56 -5.60 8.62
C ASN A 179 3.70 -5.32 9.61
N GLY A 180 3.67 -5.99 10.77
CA GLY A 180 4.64 -5.80 11.84
C GLY A 180 4.49 -4.47 12.57
N VAL A 181 5.34 -4.28 13.54
CA VAL A 181 5.48 -3.04 14.30
C VAL A 181 6.95 -2.64 14.36
N ASN A 182 7.22 -1.36 14.50
CA ASN A 182 8.58 -0.89 14.68
C ASN A 182 9.14 -1.44 16.01
N ALA A 183 10.40 -1.87 16.03
CA ALA A 183 11.07 -2.45 17.19
C ALA A 183 11.15 -1.52 18.41
N VAL A 184 10.92 -0.21 18.23
CA VAL A 184 10.81 0.75 19.35
C VAL A 184 9.56 0.49 20.20
N PHE A 185 8.49 -0.10 19.63
CA PHE A 185 7.28 -0.48 20.35
C PHE A 185 7.49 -1.83 21.05
N ARG A 186 8.15 -1.79 22.18
CA ARG A 186 8.40 -2.95 23.03
C ARG A 186 8.09 -2.62 24.49
N PRO A 187 7.71 -3.58 25.32
CA PRO A 187 7.55 -3.34 26.75
C PRO A 187 8.82 -2.74 27.33
N GLN A 188 8.68 -1.67 28.07
CA GLN A 188 9.76 -0.98 28.76
C GLN A 188 9.32 -0.71 30.20
N ASN A 189 10.26 -0.89 31.15
CA ASN A 189 10.05 -0.41 32.50
C ASN A 189 10.27 1.10 32.55
N VAL A 190 9.18 1.86 32.45
CA VAL A 190 9.19 3.32 32.60
C VAL A 190 8.53 3.63 33.94
N GLU A 191 9.18 4.49 34.73
CA GLU A 191 8.53 5.03 35.92
C GLU A 191 7.30 5.84 35.53
N LYS A 192 6.21 5.61 36.26
CA LYS A 192 4.98 6.35 36.07
C LYS A 192 5.24 7.83 36.47
N PRO A 193 4.91 8.82 35.62
CA PRO A 193 5.03 10.22 36.00
C PRO A 193 4.29 10.51 37.30
N ALA A 194 4.86 11.36 38.16
CA ALA A 194 4.34 11.63 39.50
C ALA A 194 2.88 12.12 39.48
N GLU A 195 2.46 12.85 38.45
CA GLU A 195 1.09 13.33 38.25
C GLU A 195 0.03 12.22 38.09
N TYR A 196 0.49 10.99 37.77
CA TYR A 196 -0.34 9.80 37.61
C TYR A 196 -0.16 8.79 38.74
N ALA A 197 0.56 9.15 39.83
CA ALA A 197 0.74 8.28 40.98
C ALA A 197 -0.64 7.84 41.55
N GLY A 198 -0.79 6.55 41.82
CA GLY A 198 -2.05 5.99 42.35
C GLY A 198 -3.20 5.91 41.32
N LYS A 199 -3.06 6.37 40.09
CA LYS A 199 -4.10 6.33 39.06
C LYS A 199 -3.93 5.14 38.13
N PHE A 200 -5.04 4.54 37.68
CA PHE A 200 -5.03 3.63 36.54
C PHE A 200 -5.03 4.47 35.25
N ILE A 201 -4.07 4.21 34.34
CA ILE A 201 -3.92 4.98 33.10
C ILE A 201 -4.35 4.12 31.92
N ILE A 202 -5.24 4.63 31.10
CA ILE A 202 -5.55 4.10 29.79
C ILE A 202 -4.95 5.03 28.75
N VAL A 203 -4.02 4.53 27.95
CA VAL A 203 -3.42 5.27 26.84
C VAL A 203 -4.02 4.77 25.53
N ALA A 204 -4.55 5.69 24.74
CA ALA A 204 -4.98 5.42 23.38
C ALA A 204 -4.22 6.32 22.42
N THR A 205 -3.67 5.73 21.36
CA THR A 205 -3.00 6.46 20.29
C THR A 205 -3.78 6.27 19.00
N GLY A 206 -4.04 7.33 18.27
CA GLY A 206 -4.79 7.27 17.03
C GLY A 206 -4.63 8.53 16.20
N ARG A 207 -5.05 8.44 14.94
CA ARG A 207 -5.17 9.60 14.08
C ARG A 207 -6.58 10.16 14.22
N TYR A 208 -6.68 11.45 14.49
CA TYR A 208 -7.94 12.18 14.41
C TYR A 208 -8.09 12.69 12.98
N SER A 209 -9.12 12.26 12.28
CA SER A 209 -9.48 12.70 10.93
C SER A 209 -10.90 13.23 10.92
#